data_36a8ff98a97485578db250d64162e272
#
_entry.id   36a8ff98a97485578db250d64162e272
#
_cell.length_a   1.000
_cell.length_b   1.000
_cell.length_c   1.000
_cell.angle_alpha   90.00
_cell.angle_beta   90.00
_cell.angle_gamma   90.00
#
_symmetry.space_group_name_H-M   'P 1'
#
loop_
_entity.id
_entity.type
_entity.pdbx_description
1 polymer ?
#
loop_
_entity_poly.entity_id
_entity_poly.type
_entity_poly.pdbx_seq_one_letter_code
_entity_poly.pdbx_strand_id
1 'polypeptide(L)'
;MKTLLSILLGLGILGGAGALVGLMVKFKPEAQKVERERVLPGVEVMTAKKTDVPLQIPSQGLVRAMRETSLASEVAGRVAKVSPRFKVGERFAEGEVLIELEDSDYRSAITQAESALAEAQAALIQEQARAEQAVRDWNKIAPGQPPTDLATRKPQLLSAEARVRATEDSLARARRDLERTRIRTPFAGRLRATHTELGSYLTPGARVADFDSTGRYEIRLPVSLDDLAFLEAQTGADALLKASVAGQDLVWKGTVARTEGEVERASRSVYLVVEIEEDSRPENAFLKPGIFLRAEVAGRVAKGVFQIPRRAFLDEARLVVVGPGDKLEIRSVKTLRGGRDSVLVSEGLQEGERVCLTSLPAPMNGMEVRVLESGQGSDAQAAKF
;
A
#
# COMPACT_ATOMS: atom_id res chain seq x y z
N MET A 1 -97.80 55.65 20.91
CA MET A 1 -97.86 55.02 19.56
C MET A 1 -96.52 54.80 18.92
N LYS A 2 -95.42 55.54 19.24
CA LYS A 2 -94.08 55.36 18.58
C LYS A 2 -93.30 54.13 19.06
N THR A 3 -93.53 53.72 20.33
CA THR A 3 -92.78 52.57 20.92
C THR A 3 -93.28 51.19 20.43
N LEU A 4 -94.57 51.06 20.12
CA LEU A 4 -95.13 49.80 19.62
C LEU A 4 -94.72 49.55 18.15
N LEU A 5 -94.53 50.59 17.39
CA LEU A 5 -94.09 50.48 15.97
C LEU A 5 -92.63 50.03 15.85
N SER A 6 -91.72 50.46 16.77
CA SER A 6 -90.34 50.06 16.82
C SER A 6 -90.14 48.58 17.22
N ILE A 7 -90.98 48.07 18.14
CA ILE A 7 -90.93 46.67 18.55
C ILE A 7 -91.41 45.75 17.43
N LEU A 8 -92.45 46.16 16.69
CA LEU A 8 -92.92 45.39 15.53
C LEU A 8 -91.89 45.38 14.36
N LEU A 9 -91.20 46.50 14.20
CA LEU A 9 -90.12 46.57 13.14
C LEU A 9 -88.93 45.69 13.54
N GLY A 10 -88.56 45.66 14.84
CA GLY A 10 -87.46 44.80 15.32
C GLY A 10 -87.78 43.29 15.18
N LEU A 11 -89.04 42.93 15.48
CA LEU A 11 -89.49 41.53 15.34
C LEU A 11 -89.52 41.09 13.85
N GLY A 12 -89.91 42.02 12.96
CA GLY A 12 -89.89 41.78 11.54
C GLY A 12 -88.48 41.53 10.97
N ILE A 13 -87.51 42.30 11.46
CA ILE A 13 -86.10 42.13 11.05
C ILE A 13 -85.49 40.80 11.57
N LEU A 14 -85.80 40.45 12.80
CA LEU A 14 -85.38 39.16 13.39
C LEU A 14 -86.03 37.97 12.67
N GLY A 15 -87.32 38.07 12.37
CA GLY A 15 -87.99 37.04 11.56
C GLY A 15 -87.46 36.88 10.18
N GLY A 16 -87.15 38.01 9.51
CA GLY A 16 -86.50 38.03 8.20
C GLY A 16 -85.11 37.43 8.22
N ALA A 17 -84.27 37.75 9.22
CA ALA A 17 -82.93 37.18 9.38
C ALA A 17 -83.02 35.69 9.67
N GLY A 18 -83.94 35.21 10.49
CA GLY A 18 -84.14 33.79 10.73
C GLY A 18 -84.55 33.00 9.52
N ALA A 19 -85.47 33.59 8.68
CA ALA A 19 -85.86 32.98 7.43
C ALA A 19 -84.71 32.91 6.42
N LEU A 20 -83.85 33.94 6.37
CA LEU A 20 -82.66 33.97 5.47
C LEU A 20 -81.61 32.94 5.86
N VAL A 21 -81.37 32.74 7.18
CA VAL A 21 -80.49 31.71 7.69
C VAL A 21 -81.06 30.30 7.42
N GLY A 22 -82.37 30.13 7.59
CA GLY A 22 -83.04 28.87 7.25
C GLY A 22 -82.96 28.50 5.76
N LEU A 23 -83.10 29.53 4.91
CA LEU A 23 -82.91 29.33 3.47
C LEU A 23 -81.44 28.97 3.12
N MET A 24 -80.45 29.61 3.75
CA MET A 24 -79.00 29.30 3.54
C MET A 24 -78.62 27.90 4.03
N VAL A 25 -79.22 27.41 5.10
CA VAL A 25 -78.99 26.05 5.60
C VAL A 25 -79.67 25.03 4.69
N LYS A 26 -80.86 25.34 4.12
CA LYS A 26 -81.58 24.44 3.21
C LYS A 26 -80.98 24.33 1.79
N PHE A 27 -80.27 25.36 1.40
CA PHE A 27 -79.53 25.39 0.13
C PHE A 27 -78.00 25.28 0.33
N LYS A 28 -77.53 24.60 1.40
CA LYS A 28 -76.11 24.23 1.47
C LYS A 28 -75.78 23.37 0.25
N PRO A 29 -74.86 23.83 -0.61
CA PRO A 29 -74.39 22.96 -1.67
C PRO A 29 -73.70 21.74 -1.02
N GLU A 30 -74.16 20.54 -1.32
CA GLU A 30 -73.43 19.31 -0.96
C GLU A 30 -72.06 19.44 -1.56
N ALA A 31 -71.03 19.42 -0.67
CA ALA A 31 -69.65 19.35 -1.09
C ALA A 31 -69.50 18.06 -1.91
N GLN A 32 -69.41 18.21 -3.20
CA GLN A 32 -69.01 17.07 -4.05
C GLN A 32 -67.73 16.51 -3.47
N LYS A 33 -67.77 15.32 -2.91
CA LYS A 33 -66.60 14.52 -2.66
C LYS A 33 -65.90 14.32 -4.01
N VAL A 34 -65.02 15.21 -4.36
CA VAL A 34 -64.05 14.94 -5.40
C VAL A 34 -63.24 13.77 -4.91
N GLU A 35 -63.58 12.60 -5.40
CA GLU A 35 -62.75 11.41 -5.26
C GLU A 35 -61.44 11.75 -5.98
N ARG A 36 -60.48 12.26 -5.18
CA ARG A 36 -59.11 12.50 -5.69
C ARG A 36 -58.62 11.16 -6.16
N GLU A 37 -58.57 10.97 -7.47
CA GLU A 37 -57.88 9.87 -8.09
C GLU A 37 -56.52 9.76 -7.39
N ARG A 38 -56.31 8.68 -6.62
CA ARG A 38 -55.00 8.41 -5.95
C ARG A 38 -53.98 8.28 -7.02
N VAL A 39 -53.25 9.35 -7.32
CA VAL A 39 -52.11 9.31 -8.22
C VAL A 39 -51.07 8.43 -7.55
N LEU A 40 -51.00 7.19 -7.99
CA LEU A 40 -50.00 6.25 -7.52
C LEU A 40 -48.62 6.75 -7.96
N PRO A 41 -47.65 6.85 -7.03
CA PRO A 41 -46.31 7.26 -7.40
C PRO A 41 -45.66 6.24 -8.34
N GLY A 42 -45.10 6.75 -9.46
CA GLY A 42 -44.36 5.93 -10.41
C GLY A 42 -43.01 5.56 -9.83
N VAL A 43 -42.66 4.29 -9.87
CA VAL A 43 -41.35 3.79 -9.37
C VAL A 43 -40.63 2.97 -10.45
N GLU A 44 -39.35 3.25 -10.59
CA GLU A 44 -38.46 2.39 -11.37
C GLU A 44 -38.08 1.16 -10.52
N VAL A 45 -38.00 0.00 -11.17
CA VAL A 45 -37.62 -1.24 -10.49
C VAL A 45 -36.49 -1.93 -11.24
N MET A 46 -35.65 -2.63 -10.49
CA MET A 46 -34.70 -3.60 -11.04
C MET A 46 -35.01 -5.00 -10.52
N THR A 47 -34.83 -5.98 -11.35
CA THR A 47 -34.94 -7.39 -10.93
C THR A 47 -33.65 -7.82 -10.25
N ALA A 48 -33.76 -8.29 -9.02
CA ALA A 48 -32.63 -8.82 -8.27
C ALA A 48 -32.15 -10.14 -8.88
N LYS A 49 -30.88 -10.21 -9.27
CA LYS A 49 -30.23 -11.41 -9.81
C LYS A 49 -29.02 -11.75 -8.97
N LYS A 50 -28.86 -13.03 -8.67
CA LYS A 50 -27.64 -13.54 -8.02
C LYS A 50 -26.50 -13.53 -9.03
N THR A 51 -25.38 -12.96 -8.62
CA THR A 51 -24.16 -12.90 -9.41
C THR A 51 -22.95 -13.20 -8.55
N ASP A 52 -21.91 -13.73 -9.15
CA ASP A 52 -20.60 -13.87 -8.52
C ASP A 52 -19.79 -12.60 -8.84
N VAL A 53 -19.41 -11.87 -7.80
CA VAL A 53 -18.73 -10.56 -7.96
C VAL A 53 -17.31 -10.67 -7.41
N PRO A 54 -16.28 -10.48 -8.26
CA PRO A 54 -14.92 -10.36 -7.78
C PRO A 54 -14.77 -9.08 -6.94
N LEU A 55 -14.35 -9.23 -5.70
CA LEU A 55 -14.14 -8.09 -4.83
C LEU A 55 -12.81 -7.42 -5.17
N GLN A 56 -12.81 -6.09 -5.12
CA GLN A 56 -11.60 -5.29 -5.27
C GLN A 56 -11.42 -4.45 -4.02
N ILE A 57 -10.23 -4.48 -3.46
CA ILE A 57 -9.90 -3.74 -2.25
C ILE A 57 -9.18 -2.47 -2.67
N PRO A 58 -9.84 -1.30 -2.55
CA PRO A 58 -9.22 -0.04 -2.88
C PRO A 58 -8.22 0.35 -1.81
N SER A 59 -7.05 0.79 -2.23
CA SER A 59 -6.04 1.36 -1.37
C SER A 59 -5.21 2.39 -2.15
N GLN A 60 -4.21 2.96 -1.52
CA GLN A 60 -3.34 3.94 -2.14
C GLN A 60 -2.02 4.05 -1.39
N GLY A 61 -0.96 4.39 -2.10
CA GLY A 61 0.35 4.50 -1.48
C GLY A 61 1.38 5.21 -2.34
N LEU A 62 2.55 5.44 -1.76
CA LEU A 62 3.70 6.01 -2.44
C LEU A 62 4.62 4.90 -2.93
N VAL A 63 5.10 5.05 -4.15
CA VAL A 63 6.15 4.20 -4.73
C VAL A 63 7.45 4.44 -3.96
N ARG A 64 8.14 3.38 -3.61
CA ARG A 64 9.47 3.39 -3.00
C ARG A 64 10.42 2.49 -3.78
N ALA A 65 11.69 2.79 -3.72
CA ALA A 65 12.69 1.83 -4.18
C ALA A 65 12.69 0.60 -3.25
N MET A 66 12.93 -0.58 -3.80
CA MET A 66 12.99 -1.81 -3.00
C MET A 66 14.14 -1.77 -1.99
N ARG A 67 15.24 -1.09 -2.34
CA ARG A 67 16.40 -0.88 -1.48
C ARG A 67 16.81 0.57 -1.56
N GLU A 68 16.97 1.19 -0.40
CA GLU A 68 17.52 2.54 -0.24
C GLU A 68 18.71 2.44 0.71
N THR A 69 19.83 3.04 0.35
CA THR A 69 21.02 3.04 1.20
C THR A 69 21.72 4.38 1.15
N SER A 70 22.35 4.75 2.28
CA SER A 70 23.28 5.86 2.33
C SER A 70 24.69 5.29 2.35
N LEU A 71 25.41 5.50 1.25
CA LEU A 71 26.80 5.07 1.13
C LEU A 71 27.68 5.98 2.01
N ALA A 72 28.52 5.35 2.82
CA ALA A 72 29.47 6.05 3.68
C ALA A 72 30.88 5.51 3.44
N SER A 73 31.88 6.36 3.69
CA SER A 73 33.26 5.92 3.66
C SER A 73 33.56 5.03 4.86
N GLU A 74 34.20 3.90 4.64
CA GLU A 74 34.67 3.00 5.72
C GLU A 74 36.07 3.35 6.23
N VAL A 75 36.83 4.09 5.40
CA VAL A 75 38.20 4.49 5.70
C VAL A 75 38.40 5.99 5.49
N ALA A 76 39.45 6.55 6.09
CA ALA A 76 39.78 7.96 5.92
C ALA A 76 40.57 8.19 4.63
N GLY A 77 40.38 9.33 4.00
CA GLY A 77 41.20 9.72 2.85
C GLY A 77 40.61 10.91 2.08
N ARG A 78 41.46 11.52 1.24
CA ARG A 78 41.04 12.54 0.30
C ARG A 78 40.43 11.89 -0.94
N VAL A 79 39.37 12.43 -1.46
CA VAL A 79 38.77 12.01 -2.74
C VAL A 79 39.72 12.37 -3.87
N ALA A 80 40.37 11.37 -4.46
CA ALA A 80 41.35 11.50 -5.54
C ALA A 80 40.68 11.43 -6.92
N LYS A 81 39.62 10.62 -7.05
CA LYS A 81 38.86 10.51 -8.30
C LYS A 81 37.37 10.35 -8.00
N VAL A 82 36.55 10.92 -8.88
CA VAL A 82 35.10 10.79 -8.88
C VAL A 82 34.70 10.33 -10.28
N SER A 83 33.78 9.36 -10.35
CA SER A 83 33.21 8.90 -11.62
C SER A 83 32.60 10.09 -12.38
N PRO A 84 32.84 10.24 -13.69
CA PRO A 84 32.22 11.30 -14.50
C PRO A 84 30.69 11.26 -14.45
N ARG A 85 30.13 10.08 -14.15
CA ARG A 85 28.69 9.84 -13.99
C ARG A 85 28.20 10.03 -12.56
N PHE A 86 29.04 10.45 -11.60
CA PHE A 86 28.64 10.70 -10.21
C PHE A 86 27.79 11.96 -10.10
N LYS A 87 26.57 11.89 -10.66
CA LYS A 87 25.58 12.96 -10.66
C LYS A 87 24.23 12.43 -10.26
N VAL A 88 23.44 13.25 -9.58
CA VAL A 88 22.07 12.90 -9.19
C VAL A 88 21.25 12.48 -10.42
N GLY A 89 20.56 11.34 -10.32
CA GLY A 89 19.75 10.78 -11.38
C GLY A 89 20.44 9.75 -12.27
N GLU A 90 21.77 9.67 -12.25
CA GLU A 90 22.55 8.69 -13.03
C GLU A 90 22.38 7.26 -12.48
N ARG A 91 22.41 6.29 -13.39
CA ARG A 91 22.29 4.86 -13.09
C ARG A 91 23.67 4.21 -13.07
N PHE A 92 23.87 3.27 -12.15
CA PHE A 92 25.10 2.50 -11.98
C PHE A 92 24.75 1.02 -11.87
N ALA A 93 25.65 0.18 -12.38
CA ALA A 93 25.60 -1.25 -12.17
C ALA A 93 26.09 -1.63 -10.75
N GLU A 94 25.80 -2.83 -10.31
CA GLU A 94 26.36 -3.38 -9.05
C GLU A 94 27.89 -3.47 -9.13
N GLY A 95 28.58 -3.07 -8.05
CA GLY A 95 30.05 -3.08 -7.96
C GLY A 95 30.76 -1.96 -8.70
N GLU A 96 30.05 -1.08 -9.40
CA GLU A 96 30.66 0.04 -10.14
C GLU A 96 31.29 1.06 -9.18
N VAL A 97 32.50 1.53 -9.48
CA VAL A 97 33.23 2.49 -8.63
C VAL A 97 32.66 3.89 -8.82
N LEU A 98 32.21 4.48 -7.72
CA LEU A 98 31.71 5.86 -7.66
C LEU A 98 32.84 6.85 -7.38
N ILE A 99 33.69 6.53 -6.40
CA ILE A 99 34.74 7.38 -5.87
C ILE A 99 35.96 6.53 -5.54
N GLU A 100 37.17 7.09 -5.79
CA GLU A 100 38.42 6.54 -5.31
C GLU A 100 39.07 7.56 -4.35
N LEU A 101 39.43 7.10 -3.18
CA LEU A 101 40.24 7.86 -2.23
C LEU A 101 41.72 7.73 -2.59
N GLU A 102 42.54 8.65 -2.11
CA GLU A 102 43.98 8.58 -2.19
C GLU A 102 44.48 7.31 -1.46
N ASP A 103 45.20 6.45 -2.17
CA ASP A 103 45.50 5.10 -1.70
C ASP A 103 47.00 4.88 -1.37
N SER A 104 47.83 5.92 -1.48
CA SER A 104 49.29 5.86 -1.25
C SER A 104 49.66 5.28 0.11
N ASP A 105 49.00 5.74 1.17
CA ASP A 105 49.27 5.30 2.54
C ASP A 105 48.83 3.86 2.78
N TYR A 106 47.70 3.46 2.18
CA TYR A 106 47.18 2.09 2.24
C TYR A 106 48.08 1.09 1.52
N ARG A 107 48.64 1.49 0.35
CA ARG A 107 49.67 0.68 -0.37
C ARG A 107 50.94 0.54 0.45
N SER A 108 51.37 1.60 1.09
CA SER A 108 52.53 1.56 2.00
C SER A 108 52.32 0.65 3.18
N ALA A 109 51.13 0.66 3.77
CA ALA A 109 50.71 -0.24 4.88
C ALA A 109 50.73 -1.73 4.43
N ILE A 110 50.34 -2.03 3.20
CA ILE A 110 50.43 -3.40 2.64
C ILE A 110 51.89 -3.81 2.54
N THR A 111 52.77 -2.99 1.93
CA THR A 111 54.21 -3.31 1.81
C THR A 111 54.83 -3.54 3.16
N GLN A 112 54.52 -2.75 4.19
CA GLN A 112 54.99 -2.94 5.55
C GLN A 112 54.50 -4.28 6.17
N ALA A 113 53.19 -4.59 5.96
CA ALA A 113 52.64 -5.85 6.47
C ALA A 113 53.22 -7.08 5.73
N GLU A 114 53.54 -6.98 4.45
CA GLU A 114 54.20 -8.04 3.66
C GLU A 114 55.62 -8.27 4.17
N SER A 115 56.37 -7.21 4.48
CA SER A 115 57.70 -7.32 5.07
C SER A 115 57.66 -7.99 6.44
N ALA A 116 56.71 -7.58 7.30
CA ALA A 116 56.56 -8.22 8.63
C ALA A 116 56.16 -9.69 8.54
N LEU A 117 55.35 -10.08 7.56
CA LEU A 117 54.99 -11.47 7.32
C LEU A 117 56.22 -12.28 6.89
N ALA A 118 57.03 -11.73 5.99
CA ALA A 118 58.26 -12.39 5.51
C ALA A 118 59.26 -12.62 6.66
N GLU A 119 59.40 -11.64 7.54
CA GLU A 119 60.23 -11.77 8.74
C GLU A 119 59.70 -12.88 9.71
N ALA A 120 58.39 -12.91 9.95
CA ALA A 120 57.77 -13.93 10.78
C ALA A 120 57.91 -15.34 10.19
N GLN A 121 57.76 -15.49 8.89
CA GLN A 121 57.97 -16.75 8.17
C GLN A 121 59.41 -17.21 8.26
N ALA A 122 60.38 -16.32 8.06
CA ALA A 122 61.79 -16.65 8.24
C ALA A 122 62.13 -17.10 9.66
N ALA A 123 61.56 -16.42 10.69
CA ALA A 123 61.71 -16.82 12.06
C ALA A 123 61.09 -18.21 12.37
N LEU A 124 59.95 -18.52 11.76
CA LEU A 124 59.31 -19.84 11.87
C LEU A 124 60.20 -20.93 11.27
N ILE A 125 60.73 -20.72 10.10
CA ILE A 125 61.66 -21.68 9.41
C ILE A 125 62.89 -21.94 10.29
N GLN A 126 63.47 -20.87 10.90
CA GLN A 126 64.59 -21.01 11.80
C GLN A 126 64.24 -21.83 13.08
N GLU A 127 63.06 -21.57 13.64
CA GLU A 127 62.62 -22.26 14.84
C GLU A 127 62.23 -23.74 14.56
N GLN A 128 61.69 -24.03 13.40
CA GLN A 128 61.47 -25.40 12.93
C GLN A 128 62.80 -26.17 12.83
N ALA A 129 63.84 -25.57 12.20
CA ALA A 129 65.15 -26.19 12.09
C ALA A 129 65.76 -26.44 13.49
N ARG A 130 65.62 -25.51 14.46
CA ARG A 130 66.11 -25.66 15.83
C ARG A 130 65.32 -26.74 16.58
N ALA A 131 64.00 -26.84 16.41
CA ALA A 131 63.17 -27.86 17.02
C ALA A 131 63.54 -29.26 16.48
N GLU A 132 63.74 -29.40 15.18
CA GLU A 132 64.23 -30.65 14.58
C GLU A 132 65.60 -31.05 15.09
N GLN A 133 66.53 -30.09 15.25
CA GLN A 133 67.86 -30.37 15.81
C GLN A 133 67.72 -30.82 17.27
N ALA A 134 66.89 -30.17 18.08
CA ALA A 134 66.65 -30.53 19.49
C ALA A 134 66.08 -31.95 19.63
N VAL A 135 65.20 -32.39 18.72
CA VAL A 135 64.67 -33.77 18.69
C VAL A 135 65.82 -34.76 18.32
N ARG A 136 66.66 -34.44 17.35
CA ARG A 136 67.83 -35.29 16.99
C ARG A 136 68.79 -35.42 18.15
N ASP A 137 69.09 -34.36 18.87
CA ASP A 137 70.03 -34.36 20.01
C ASP A 137 69.47 -35.10 21.22
N TRP A 138 68.17 -34.94 21.51
CA TRP A 138 67.49 -35.71 22.55
C TRP A 138 67.59 -37.22 22.31
N ASN A 139 67.34 -37.69 21.10
CA ASN A 139 67.40 -39.08 20.71
C ASN A 139 68.81 -39.68 20.87
N LYS A 140 69.89 -38.85 20.82
CA LYS A 140 71.30 -39.32 21.15
C LYS A 140 71.54 -39.39 22.60
N ILE A 141 70.99 -38.47 23.45
CA ILE A 141 71.27 -38.38 24.88
C ILE A 141 70.41 -39.36 25.70
N ALA A 142 69.16 -39.56 25.34
CA ALA A 142 68.17 -40.37 26.01
C ALA A 142 67.39 -41.31 25.03
N PRO A 143 68.13 -42.34 24.48
CA PRO A 143 67.50 -43.23 23.51
C PRO A 143 66.33 -44.00 24.16
N GLY A 144 65.14 -43.94 23.47
CA GLY A 144 63.94 -44.66 23.92
C GLY A 144 63.10 -43.93 24.97
N GLN A 145 63.49 -42.74 25.45
CA GLN A 145 62.68 -41.94 26.35
C GLN A 145 61.89 -40.86 25.54
N PRO A 146 60.56 -40.66 25.78
CA PRO A 146 59.84 -39.61 25.15
C PRO A 146 60.39 -38.24 25.60
N PRO A 147 60.65 -37.33 24.60
CA PRO A 147 61.11 -35.98 24.92
C PRO A 147 60.00 -35.13 25.57
N THR A 148 60.40 -34.24 26.48
CA THR A 148 59.48 -33.22 26.98
C THR A 148 59.20 -32.14 25.92
N ASP A 149 58.04 -31.48 26.02
CA ASP A 149 57.68 -30.40 25.10
C ASP A 149 58.69 -29.24 25.09
N LEU A 150 59.31 -28.97 26.23
CA LEU A 150 60.39 -27.97 26.35
C LEU A 150 61.69 -28.44 25.66
N ALA A 151 62.06 -29.72 25.80
CA ALA A 151 63.24 -30.27 25.16
C ALA A 151 63.13 -30.25 23.63
N THR A 152 61.93 -30.37 23.08
CA THR A 152 61.65 -30.32 21.64
C THR A 152 61.33 -28.91 21.12
N ARG A 153 61.43 -27.90 21.99
CA ARG A 153 61.11 -26.48 21.67
C ARG A 153 59.69 -26.25 21.12
N LYS A 154 58.74 -27.13 21.46
CA LYS A 154 57.35 -27.06 21.02
C LYS A 154 56.63 -25.75 21.41
N PRO A 155 56.81 -25.16 22.61
CA PRO A 155 56.24 -23.84 22.92
C PRO A 155 56.77 -22.72 22.03
N GLN A 156 58.08 -22.74 21.69
CA GLN A 156 58.71 -21.74 20.80
C GLN A 156 58.21 -21.88 19.39
N LEU A 157 58.05 -23.12 18.90
CA LEU A 157 57.46 -23.37 17.58
C LEU A 157 56.04 -22.87 17.49
N LEU A 158 55.17 -23.17 18.49
CA LEU A 158 53.80 -22.68 18.56
C LEU A 158 53.74 -21.16 18.61
N SER A 159 54.67 -20.51 19.32
CA SER A 159 54.80 -19.05 19.37
C SER A 159 55.15 -18.44 17.99
N ALA A 160 56.10 -19.07 17.27
CA ALA A 160 56.50 -18.63 15.94
C ALA A 160 55.33 -18.79 14.93
N GLU A 161 54.60 -19.92 15.00
CA GLU A 161 53.39 -20.15 14.19
C GLU A 161 52.32 -19.12 14.48
N ALA A 162 52.06 -18.81 15.78
CA ALA A 162 51.10 -17.80 16.19
C ALA A 162 51.47 -16.41 15.64
N ARG A 163 52.79 -16.10 15.62
CA ARG A 163 53.29 -14.82 15.05
C ARG A 163 53.05 -14.74 13.56
N VAL A 164 53.25 -15.82 12.80
CA VAL A 164 52.92 -15.86 11.35
C VAL A 164 51.46 -15.59 11.13
N ARG A 165 50.55 -16.28 11.85
CA ARG A 165 49.10 -16.03 11.74
C ARG A 165 48.73 -14.58 12.05
N ALA A 166 49.30 -13.98 13.09
CA ALA A 166 49.04 -12.60 13.47
C ALA A 166 49.48 -11.60 12.38
N THR A 167 50.61 -11.87 11.68
CA THR A 167 51.07 -11.02 10.58
C THR A 167 50.29 -11.25 9.29
N GLU A 168 49.83 -12.48 9.02
CA GLU A 168 48.88 -12.77 7.95
C GLU A 168 47.56 -12.01 8.13
N ASP A 169 46.99 -12.00 9.34
CA ASP A 169 45.78 -11.22 9.65
C ASP A 169 46.00 -9.71 9.49
N SER A 170 47.19 -9.21 9.82
CA SER A 170 47.55 -7.80 9.62
C SER A 170 47.63 -7.43 8.15
N LEU A 171 48.24 -8.29 7.33
CA LEU A 171 48.30 -8.12 5.87
C LEU A 171 46.87 -8.16 5.28
N ALA A 172 46.05 -9.13 5.69
CA ALA A 172 44.66 -9.22 5.24
C ALA A 172 43.84 -7.97 5.59
N ARG A 173 44.09 -7.37 6.76
CA ARG A 173 43.47 -6.09 7.16
C ARG A 173 43.92 -4.96 6.26
N ALA A 174 45.22 -4.79 6.04
CA ALA A 174 45.73 -3.73 5.18
C ALA A 174 45.18 -3.80 3.73
N ARG A 175 45.03 -5.04 3.20
CA ARG A 175 44.41 -5.26 1.88
C ARG A 175 42.92 -4.89 1.85
N ARG A 176 42.16 -5.22 2.89
CA ARG A 176 40.74 -4.78 3.00
C ARG A 176 40.63 -3.27 3.08
N ASP A 177 41.50 -2.60 3.83
CA ASP A 177 41.46 -1.16 3.97
C ASP A 177 41.82 -0.46 2.62
N LEU A 178 42.73 -1.02 1.83
CA LEU A 178 42.98 -0.55 0.46
C LEU A 178 41.74 -0.76 -0.44
N GLU A 179 41.08 -1.90 -0.37
CA GLU A 179 39.86 -2.12 -1.18
C GLU A 179 38.74 -1.13 -0.78
N ARG A 180 38.62 -0.77 0.48
CA ARG A 180 37.67 0.21 0.99
C ARG A 180 37.94 1.65 0.55
N THR A 181 39.14 1.93 0.00
CA THR A 181 39.39 3.24 -0.64
C THR A 181 38.59 3.42 -1.93
N ARG A 182 38.07 2.33 -2.50
CA ARG A 182 37.21 2.35 -3.70
C ARG A 182 35.78 2.18 -3.28
N ILE A 183 35.03 3.27 -3.21
CA ILE A 183 33.62 3.25 -2.83
C ILE A 183 32.79 2.82 -4.03
N ARG A 184 32.12 1.66 -3.89
CA ARG A 184 31.35 1.00 -4.94
C ARG A 184 29.87 0.98 -4.63
N THR A 185 29.06 0.80 -5.67
CA THR A 185 27.63 0.55 -5.56
C THR A 185 27.37 -0.86 -5.02
N PRO A 186 26.51 -1.03 -3.98
CA PRO A 186 26.20 -2.34 -3.42
C PRO A 186 25.19 -3.14 -4.23
N PHE A 187 24.48 -2.51 -5.16
CA PHE A 187 23.50 -3.09 -6.09
C PHE A 187 23.31 -2.17 -7.28
N ALA A 188 22.66 -2.66 -8.35
CA ALA A 188 22.29 -1.83 -9.50
C ALA A 188 21.24 -0.81 -9.09
N GLY A 189 21.47 0.48 -9.39
CA GLY A 189 20.59 1.53 -8.89
C GLY A 189 20.87 2.90 -9.47
N ARG A 190 20.27 3.92 -8.84
CA ARG A 190 20.35 5.32 -9.21
C ARG A 190 20.84 6.16 -8.05
N LEU A 191 21.67 7.15 -8.36
CA LEU A 191 22.14 8.12 -7.40
C LEU A 191 21.04 9.14 -7.09
N ARG A 192 20.62 9.20 -5.81
CA ARG A 192 19.58 10.11 -5.34
C ARG A 192 20.12 11.44 -4.84
N ALA A 193 21.24 11.37 -4.12
CA ALA A 193 21.94 12.56 -3.62
C ALA A 193 23.45 12.31 -3.54
N THR A 194 24.25 13.36 -3.69
CA THR A 194 25.69 13.36 -3.49
C THR A 194 26.03 14.24 -2.30
N HIS A 195 26.94 13.78 -1.43
CA HIS A 195 27.35 14.48 -0.23
C HIS A 195 28.86 14.80 -0.22
N THR A 196 29.57 14.50 -1.29
CA THR A 196 31.02 14.72 -1.41
C THR A 196 31.41 15.08 -2.84
N GLU A 197 32.57 15.69 -2.98
CA GLU A 197 33.14 16.14 -4.25
C GLU A 197 34.62 15.81 -4.33
N LEU A 198 35.21 15.99 -5.52
CA LEU A 198 36.64 15.81 -5.75
C LEU A 198 37.45 16.74 -4.78
N GLY A 199 38.46 16.16 -4.14
CA GLY A 199 39.31 16.89 -3.18
C GLY A 199 38.78 16.95 -1.75
N SER A 200 37.54 16.56 -1.50
CA SER A 200 36.96 16.44 -0.14
C SER A 200 37.75 15.43 0.70
N TYR A 201 37.88 15.68 1.99
CA TYR A 201 38.46 14.71 2.91
C TYR A 201 37.35 13.98 3.66
N LEU A 202 37.34 12.64 3.56
CA LEU A 202 36.36 11.77 4.21
C LEU A 202 36.97 11.12 5.46
N THR A 203 36.15 10.99 6.47
CA THR A 203 36.46 10.19 7.68
C THR A 203 35.58 8.94 7.67
N PRO A 204 35.94 7.87 8.42
CA PRO A 204 35.07 6.71 8.57
C PRO A 204 33.66 7.11 9.05
N GLY A 205 32.62 6.65 8.35
CA GLY A 205 31.23 7.03 8.60
C GLY A 205 30.76 8.30 7.86
N ALA A 206 31.64 9.03 7.19
CA ALA A 206 31.23 10.20 6.39
C ALA A 206 30.32 9.77 5.23
N ARG A 207 29.16 10.41 5.09
CA ARG A 207 28.21 10.15 4.00
C ARG A 207 28.81 10.57 2.66
N VAL A 208 28.67 9.70 1.67
CA VAL A 208 29.17 9.91 0.33
C VAL A 208 28.02 10.17 -0.65
N ALA A 209 27.02 9.33 -0.62
CA ALA A 209 25.87 9.42 -1.51
C ALA A 209 24.66 8.68 -0.94
N ASP A 210 23.46 9.07 -1.36
CA ASP A 210 22.25 8.28 -1.20
C ASP A 210 21.93 7.57 -2.51
N PHE A 211 21.62 6.27 -2.42
CA PHE A 211 21.52 5.40 -3.56
C PHE A 211 20.29 4.50 -3.46
N ASP A 212 19.47 4.50 -4.51
CA ASP A 212 18.21 3.77 -4.60
C ASP A 212 18.31 2.67 -5.66
N SER A 213 17.79 1.47 -5.37
CA SER A 213 17.72 0.39 -6.36
C SER A 213 16.79 0.75 -7.52
N THR A 214 17.13 0.22 -8.70
CA THR A 214 16.28 0.26 -9.90
C THR A 214 15.85 -1.15 -10.28
N GLY A 215 14.87 -1.26 -11.18
CA GLY A 215 14.35 -2.53 -11.67
C GLY A 215 13.14 -3.07 -10.91
N ARG A 216 13.03 -2.79 -9.61
CA ARG A 216 11.87 -3.15 -8.79
C ARG A 216 11.52 -2.06 -7.81
N TYR A 217 10.23 -1.85 -7.65
CA TYR A 217 9.66 -0.87 -6.73
C TYR A 217 8.68 -1.54 -5.79
N GLU A 218 8.51 -0.97 -4.61
CA GLU A 218 7.51 -1.39 -3.62
C GLU A 218 6.52 -0.26 -3.38
N ILE A 219 5.28 -0.67 -3.09
CA ILE A 219 4.24 0.24 -2.60
C ILE A 219 3.64 -0.36 -1.34
N ARG A 220 3.60 0.43 -0.27
CA ARG A 220 2.90 0.07 0.96
C ARG A 220 1.47 0.57 0.88
N LEU A 221 0.53 -0.35 0.91
CA LEU A 221 -0.90 -0.11 0.78
C LEU A 221 -1.59 -0.37 2.11
N PRO A 222 -2.10 0.66 2.81
CA PRO A 222 -2.89 0.47 4.01
C PRO A 222 -4.25 -0.16 3.67
N VAL A 223 -4.57 -1.28 4.29
CA VAL A 223 -5.84 -1.99 4.15
C VAL A 223 -6.48 -2.13 5.53
N SER A 224 -7.77 -1.80 5.64
CA SER A 224 -8.51 -1.96 6.89
C SER A 224 -8.59 -3.43 7.31
N LEU A 225 -8.74 -3.69 8.61
CA LEU A 225 -8.93 -5.07 9.10
C LEU A 225 -10.18 -5.71 8.53
N ASP A 226 -11.24 -4.92 8.28
CA ASP A 226 -12.47 -5.39 7.68
C ASP A 226 -12.27 -5.80 6.21
N ASP A 227 -11.51 -5.01 5.46
CA ASP A 227 -11.18 -5.31 4.06
C ASP A 227 -10.19 -6.48 3.93
N LEU A 228 -9.35 -6.70 4.93
CA LEU A 228 -8.40 -7.82 4.95
C LEU A 228 -9.12 -9.18 4.90
N ALA A 229 -10.33 -9.26 5.49
CA ALA A 229 -11.17 -10.45 5.44
C ALA A 229 -11.68 -10.80 4.02
N PHE A 230 -11.62 -9.85 3.10
CA PHE A 230 -12.04 -10.02 1.70
C PHE A 230 -10.88 -10.31 0.74
N LEU A 231 -9.63 -10.34 1.19
CA LEU A 231 -8.52 -10.82 0.38
C LEU A 231 -8.66 -12.31 0.09
N GLU A 232 -8.34 -12.71 -1.12
CA GLU A 232 -8.29 -14.13 -1.49
C GLU A 232 -7.05 -14.80 -0.88
N ALA A 233 -5.91 -14.11 -0.95
CA ALA A 233 -4.65 -14.51 -0.37
C ALA A 233 -3.90 -13.28 0.16
N GLN A 234 -3.19 -13.45 1.27
CA GLN A 234 -2.34 -12.38 1.82
C GLN A 234 -1.04 -12.18 1.04
N THR A 235 -0.74 -13.11 0.12
CA THR A 235 0.49 -13.10 -0.71
C THR A 235 0.13 -13.66 -2.08
N GLY A 236 0.69 -13.08 -3.14
CA GLY A 236 0.46 -13.51 -4.51
C GLY A 236 -0.81 -12.92 -5.17
N ALA A 237 -1.61 -12.11 -4.45
CA ALA A 237 -2.76 -11.43 -5.05
C ALA A 237 -2.31 -10.36 -6.05
N ASP A 238 -3.02 -10.28 -7.17
CA ASP A 238 -2.77 -9.24 -8.17
C ASP A 238 -3.25 -7.87 -7.67
N ALA A 239 -2.51 -6.84 -7.99
CA ALA A 239 -2.87 -5.45 -7.71
C ALA A 239 -2.78 -4.61 -9.00
N LEU A 240 -3.85 -3.91 -9.30
CA LEU A 240 -3.90 -2.93 -10.38
C LEU A 240 -3.62 -1.54 -9.81
N LEU A 241 -2.57 -0.90 -10.29
CA LEU A 241 -2.07 0.37 -9.78
C LEU A 241 -2.29 1.45 -10.82
N LYS A 242 -2.89 2.56 -10.43
CA LYS A 242 -3.32 3.62 -11.33
C LYS A 242 -2.82 4.99 -10.86
N ALA A 243 -2.34 5.81 -11.78
CA ALA A 243 -2.10 7.22 -11.55
C ALA A 243 -2.43 8.05 -12.79
N SER A 244 -2.84 9.28 -12.58
CA SER A 244 -2.92 10.26 -13.66
C SER A 244 -1.66 11.13 -13.63
N VAL A 245 -0.83 11.02 -14.66
CA VAL A 245 0.44 11.76 -14.79
C VAL A 245 0.38 12.57 -16.08
N ALA A 246 0.56 13.88 -15.97
CA ALA A 246 0.50 14.81 -17.11
C ALA A 246 -0.79 14.66 -17.98
N GLY A 247 -1.93 14.35 -17.33
CA GLY A 247 -3.22 14.18 -18.02
C GLY A 247 -3.41 12.83 -18.70
N GLN A 248 -2.47 11.89 -18.52
CA GLN A 248 -2.59 10.51 -19.00
C GLN A 248 -2.85 9.57 -17.85
N ASP A 249 -3.83 8.69 -17.99
CA ASP A 249 -4.11 7.64 -17.01
C ASP A 249 -3.20 6.44 -17.31
N LEU A 250 -2.26 6.24 -16.41
CA LEU A 250 -1.29 5.15 -16.48
C LEU A 250 -1.68 4.03 -15.53
N VAL A 251 -1.45 2.80 -15.97
CA VAL A 251 -1.81 1.59 -15.23
C VAL A 251 -0.62 0.65 -15.17
N TRP A 252 -0.28 0.21 -13.95
CA TRP A 252 0.74 -0.80 -13.70
C TRP A 252 0.12 -2.01 -13.03
N LYS A 253 0.71 -3.16 -13.28
CA LYS A 253 0.39 -4.40 -12.57
C LYS A 253 1.46 -4.65 -11.52
N GLY A 254 1.02 -5.04 -10.34
CA GLY A 254 1.87 -5.45 -9.26
C GLY A 254 1.32 -6.69 -8.58
N THR A 255 2.12 -7.31 -7.73
CA THR A 255 1.72 -8.50 -6.97
C THR A 255 1.96 -8.24 -5.49
N VAL A 256 1.04 -8.64 -4.64
CA VAL A 256 1.22 -8.57 -3.18
C VAL A 256 2.32 -9.54 -2.79
N ALA A 257 3.48 -9.01 -2.43
CA ALA A 257 4.64 -9.80 -2.03
C ALA A 257 4.52 -10.27 -0.57
N ARG A 258 4.04 -9.42 0.31
CA ARG A 258 3.90 -9.71 1.75
C ARG A 258 2.86 -8.80 2.42
N THR A 259 2.42 -9.24 3.58
CA THR A 259 1.63 -8.44 4.52
C THR A 259 2.53 -8.09 5.71
N GLU A 260 2.55 -6.84 6.13
CA GLU A 260 3.27 -6.45 7.35
C GLU A 260 2.50 -6.97 8.57
N GLY A 261 3.22 -7.60 9.50
CA GLY A 261 2.61 -8.27 10.66
C GLY A 261 2.13 -7.32 11.77
N GLU A 262 2.29 -6.01 11.62
CA GLU A 262 1.92 -5.01 12.61
C GLU A 262 0.69 -4.22 12.14
N VAL A 263 -0.26 -4.03 13.06
CA VAL A 263 -1.43 -3.18 12.84
C VAL A 263 -1.07 -1.75 13.23
N GLU A 264 -1.13 -0.82 12.31
CA GLU A 264 -1.01 0.61 12.60
C GLU A 264 -2.18 1.06 13.47
N ARG A 265 -1.90 1.44 14.73
CA ARG A 265 -2.92 1.76 15.73
C ARG A 265 -3.76 2.98 15.37
N ALA A 266 -3.16 3.98 14.74
CA ALA A 266 -3.83 5.23 14.40
C ALA A 266 -4.90 5.02 13.31
N SER A 267 -4.61 4.23 12.30
CA SER A 267 -5.50 3.96 11.15
C SER A 267 -6.24 2.64 11.24
N ARG A 268 -5.91 1.76 12.20
CA ARG A 268 -6.41 0.38 12.30
C ARG A 268 -6.23 -0.40 11.00
N SER A 269 -5.13 -0.16 10.32
CA SER A 269 -4.83 -0.76 9.03
C SER A 269 -3.61 -1.66 9.12
N VAL A 270 -3.58 -2.66 8.26
CA VAL A 270 -2.42 -3.51 7.98
C VAL A 270 -1.86 -3.10 6.63
N TYR A 271 -0.55 -3.06 6.49
CA TYR A 271 0.07 -2.73 5.21
C TYR A 271 0.29 -3.98 4.36
N LEU A 272 -0.24 -3.95 3.15
CA LEU A 272 0.15 -4.86 2.08
C LEU A 272 1.32 -4.22 1.33
N VAL A 273 2.36 -4.99 1.09
CA VAL A 273 3.48 -4.55 0.25
C VAL A 273 3.31 -5.18 -1.12
N VAL A 274 3.10 -4.32 -2.10
CA VAL A 274 2.97 -4.70 -3.51
C VAL A 274 4.28 -4.42 -4.21
N GLU A 275 4.82 -5.40 -4.92
CA GLU A 275 5.99 -5.24 -5.78
C GLU A 275 5.56 -4.98 -7.22
N ILE A 276 6.31 -4.08 -7.88
CA ILE A 276 6.16 -3.73 -9.28
C ILE A 276 7.51 -3.90 -9.95
N GLU A 277 7.55 -4.61 -11.06
CA GLU A 277 8.74 -4.70 -11.89
C GLU A 277 8.83 -3.52 -12.86
N GLU A 278 10.00 -2.89 -12.93
CA GLU A 278 10.29 -1.89 -13.95
C GLU A 278 10.53 -2.65 -15.27
N ASP A 279 9.67 -2.46 -16.24
CA ASP A 279 9.85 -2.97 -17.59
C ASP A 279 10.18 -1.83 -18.58
N SER A 280 10.44 -2.17 -19.83
CA SER A 280 10.81 -1.23 -20.87
C SER A 280 9.62 -0.47 -21.50
N ARG A 281 8.40 -0.61 -20.96
CA ARG A 281 7.23 0.10 -21.51
C ARG A 281 7.34 1.60 -21.26
N PRO A 282 6.87 2.45 -22.19
CA PRO A 282 6.92 3.91 -22.03
C PRO A 282 6.24 4.41 -20.77
N GLU A 283 5.16 3.75 -20.33
CA GLU A 283 4.43 4.09 -19.11
C GLU A 283 5.31 3.97 -17.86
N ASN A 284 6.25 3.05 -17.85
CA ASN A 284 7.17 2.85 -16.73
C ASN A 284 8.26 3.91 -16.61
N ALA A 285 8.45 4.73 -17.65
CA ALA A 285 9.33 5.89 -17.53
C ALA A 285 8.88 6.88 -16.43
N PHE A 286 7.59 6.85 -16.12
CA PHE A 286 6.98 7.69 -15.06
C PHE A 286 6.98 7.00 -13.69
N LEU A 287 7.24 5.68 -13.61
CA LEU A 287 7.29 4.96 -12.34
C LEU A 287 8.58 5.32 -11.59
N LYS A 288 8.48 6.20 -10.62
CA LYS A 288 9.61 6.69 -9.82
C LYS A 288 9.25 6.71 -8.33
N PRO A 289 10.21 6.52 -7.44
CA PRO A 289 9.99 6.75 -6.01
C PRO A 289 9.38 8.13 -5.75
N GLY A 290 8.39 8.17 -4.86
CA GLY A 290 7.65 9.40 -4.53
C GLY A 290 6.36 9.61 -5.32
N ILE A 291 6.07 8.83 -6.36
CA ILE A 291 4.79 8.89 -7.05
C ILE A 291 3.71 8.23 -6.21
N PHE A 292 2.56 8.89 -6.15
CA PHE A 292 1.38 8.38 -5.47
C PHE A 292 0.50 7.58 -6.43
N LEU A 293 0.20 6.34 -6.08
CA LEU A 293 -0.65 5.46 -6.87
C LEU A 293 -1.90 5.06 -6.10
N ARG A 294 -3.02 4.96 -6.83
CA ARG A 294 -4.23 4.28 -6.37
C ARG A 294 -4.11 2.81 -6.73
N ALA A 295 -4.50 1.95 -5.82
CA ALA A 295 -4.42 0.51 -5.98
C ALA A 295 -5.80 -0.14 -5.85
N GLU A 296 -6.04 -1.14 -6.68
CA GLU A 296 -7.16 -2.07 -6.58
C GLU A 296 -6.57 -3.46 -6.42
N VAL A 297 -6.56 -3.97 -5.19
CA VAL A 297 -6.02 -5.30 -4.88
C VAL A 297 -7.12 -6.33 -5.10
N ALA A 298 -6.81 -7.41 -5.82
CA ALA A 298 -7.74 -8.49 -6.07
C ALA A 298 -8.13 -9.18 -4.76
N GLY A 299 -9.43 -9.25 -4.52
CA GLY A 299 -10.02 -9.95 -3.40
C GLY A 299 -10.75 -11.21 -3.83
N ARG A 300 -11.29 -11.95 -2.86
CA ARG A 300 -12.08 -13.16 -3.11
C ARG A 300 -13.33 -12.85 -3.92
N VAL A 301 -13.83 -13.86 -4.62
CA VAL A 301 -15.11 -13.78 -5.32
C VAL A 301 -16.25 -13.94 -4.31
N ALA A 302 -17.11 -12.93 -4.19
CA ALA A 302 -18.35 -13.03 -3.43
C ALA A 302 -19.37 -13.80 -4.27
N LYS A 303 -19.65 -15.06 -3.89
CA LYS A 303 -20.54 -15.95 -4.66
C LYS A 303 -21.99 -15.74 -4.28
N GLY A 304 -22.88 -15.74 -5.28
CA GLY A 304 -24.32 -15.74 -5.10
C GLY A 304 -24.88 -14.50 -4.39
N VAL A 305 -24.24 -13.33 -4.59
CA VAL A 305 -24.66 -12.05 -4.01
C VAL A 305 -25.52 -11.24 -4.96
N PHE A 306 -26.31 -10.34 -4.42
CA PHE A 306 -27.07 -9.37 -5.21
C PHE A 306 -26.32 -8.04 -5.23
N GLN A 307 -26.04 -7.52 -6.42
CA GLN A 307 -25.46 -6.20 -6.60
C GLN A 307 -26.56 -5.17 -6.78
N ILE A 308 -26.87 -4.40 -5.75
CA ILE A 308 -27.98 -3.46 -5.71
C ILE A 308 -27.43 -2.02 -5.72
N PRO A 309 -27.91 -1.14 -6.62
CA PRO A 309 -27.52 0.28 -6.64
C PRO A 309 -27.80 0.94 -5.30
N ARG A 310 -26.86 1.78 -4.81
CA ARG A 310 -26.98 2.43 -3.50
C ARG A 310 -28.23 3.28 -3.36
N ARG A 311 -28.75 3.85 -4.46
CA ARG A 311 -29.99 4.62 -4.48
C ARG A 311 -31.26 3.83 -4.12
N ALA A 312 -31.20 2.49 -4.14
CA ALA A 312 -32.31 1.63 -3.74
C ALA A 312 -32.45 1.45 -2.23
N PHE A 313 -31.43 1.88 -1.47
CA PHE A 313 -31.41 1.73 -0.01
C PHE A 313 -32.03 2.97 0.66
N LEU A 314 -32.81 2.72 1.70
CA LEU A 314 -33.35 3.75 2.60
C LEU A 314 -32.28 4.18 3.63
N ASP A 315 -31.50 3.21 4.09
CA ASP A 315 -30.38 3.35 5.01
C ASP A 315 -29.34 2.24 4.76
N GLU A 316 -28.45 1.98 5.72
CA GLU A 316 -27.34 1.03 5.56
C GLU A 316 -27.78 -0.42 5.34
N ALA A 317 -28.99 -0.81 5.79
CA ALA A 317 -29.45 -2.19 5.82
C ALA A 317 -30.89 -2.42 5.33
N ARG A 318 -31.60 -1.36 4.94
CA ARG A 318 -33.01 -1.47 4.50
C ARG A 318 -33.16 -0.97 3.08
N LEU A 319 -33.92 -1.73 2.31
CA LEU A 319 -34.33 -1.37 0.95
C LEU A 319 -35.82 -1.61 0.74
N VAL A 320 -36.36 -1.14 -0.38
CA VAL A 320 -37.75 -1.27 -0.74
C VAL A 320 -37.89 -2.29 -1.86
N VAL A 321 -38.73 -3.30 -1.66
CA VAL A 321 -39.08 -4.30 -2.67
C VAL A 321 -40.52 -4.05 -3.12
N VAL A 322 -40.79 -4.29 -4.38
CA VAL A 322 -42.14 -4.23 -4.95
C VAL A 322 -42.69 -5.63 -5.01
N GLY A 323 -43.61 -5.95 -4.10
CA GLY A 323 -44.26 -7.25 -3.96
C GLY A 323 -45.41 -7.48 -4.97
N PRO A 324 -46.18 -8.57 -4.76
CA PRO A 324 -47.37 -8.86 -5.57
C PRO A 324 -48.40 -7.75 -5.45
N GLY A 325 -49.04 -7.41 -6.58
CA GLY A 325 -50.03 -6.33 -6.64
C GLY A 325 -49.44 -4.93 -6.53
N ASP A 326 -48.15 -4.77 -6.89
CA ASP A 326 -47.41 -3.52 -6.93
C ASP A 326 -47.44 -2.74 -5.59
N LYS A 327 -47.32 -3.49 -4.49
CA LYS A 327 -47.24 -2.94 -3.13
C LYS A 327 -45.82 -2.91 -2.63
N LEU A 328 -45.44 -1.81 -1.98
CA LEU A 328 -44.12 -1.64 -1.40
C LEU A 328 -43.97 -2.47 -0.10
N GLU A 329 -42.82 -3.09 0.04
CA GLU A 329 -42.39 -3.79 1.24
C GLU A 329 -40.99 -3.29 1.64
N ILE A 330 -40.88 -2.73 2.84
CA ILE A 330 -39.57 -2.35 3.40
C ILE A 330 -38.98 -3.58 4.02
N ARG A 331 -37.80 -3.97 3.54
CA ARG A 331 -37.12 -5.19 3.96
C ARG A 331 -35.70 -4.89 4.47
N SER A 332 -35.37 -5.51 5.59
CA SER A 332 -34.01 -5.52 6.11
C SER A 332 -33.18 -6.59 5.39
N VAL A 333 -32.00 -6.21 4.96
CA VAL A 333 -31.06 -7.09 4.24
C VAL A 333 -29.71 -7.08 4.94
N LYS A 334 -28.96 -8.15 4.74
CA LYS A 334 -27.60 -8.25 5.24
C LYS A 334 -26.64 -7.85 4.12
N THR A 335 -26.00 -6.73 4.33
CA THR A 335 -25.00 -6.21 3.40
C THR A 335 -23.66 -6.90 3.63
N LEU A 336 -23.03 -7.36 2.57
CA LEU A 336 -21.68 -7.93 2.62
C LEU A 336 -20.63 -6.83 2.54
N ARG A 337 -20.83 -5.88 1.60
CA ARG A 337 -19.93 -4.76 1.38
C ARG A 337 -20.69 -3.61 0.70
N GLY A 338 -20.50 -2.40 1.22
CA GLY A 338 -20.98 -1.18 0.59
C GLY A 338 -19.91 -0.60 -0.34
N GLY A 339 -20.24 -0.40 -1.62
CA GLY A 339 -19.44 0.35 -2.57
C GLY A 339 -19.93 1.78 -2.74
N ARG A 340 -19.28 2.55 -3.61
CA ARG A 340 -19.66 3.93 -3.94
C ARG A 340 -21.02 3.96 -4.68
N ASP A 341 -21.19 3.11 -5.68
CA ASP A 341 -22.33 3.09 -6.59
C ASP A 341 -23.30 1.95 -6.29
N SER A 342 -22.84 0.86 -5.72
CA SER A 342 -23.64 -0.33 -5.42
C SER A 342 -23.26 -0.95 -4.07
N VAL A 343 -24.19 -1.70 -3.52
CA VAL A 343 -24.03 -2.47 -2.27
C VAL A 343 -24.23 -3.95 -2.59
N LEU A 344 -23.36 -4.80 -2.09
CA LEU A 344 -23.48 -6.24 -2.21
C LEU A 344 -24.29 -6.77 -1.04
N VAL A 345 -25.40 -7.44 -1.35
CA VAL A 345 -26.34 -8.04 -0.40
C VAL A 345 -26.17 -9.55 -0.43
N SER A 346 -25.93 -10.14 0.75
CA SER A 346 -25.76 -11.60 0.91
C SER A 346 -27.05 -12.31 1.26
N GLU A 347 -27.91 -11.69 2.05
CA GLU A 347 -29.13 -12.31 2.57
C GLU A 347 -30.28 -11.29 2.62
N GLY A 348 -31.52 -11.74 2.55
CA GLY A 348 -32.71 -10.89 2.66
C GLY A 348 -33.41 -10.58 1.34
N LEU A 349 -32.83 -10.98 0.20
CA LEU A 349 -33.46 -10.92 -1.12
C LEU A 349 -33.57 -12.31 -1.75
N GLN A 350 -34.57 -12.49 -2.60
CA GLN A 350 -34.75 -13.66 -3.45
C GLN A 350 -34.47 -13.32 -4.90
N GLU A 351 -34.04 -14.32 -5.66
CA GLU A 351 -33.83 -14.14 -7.09
C GLU A 351 -35.14 -13.86 -7.82
N GLY A 352 -35.15 -12.85 -8.68
CA GLY A 352 -36.33 -12.40 -9.38
C GLY A 352 -37.18 -11.34 -8.67
N GLU A 353 -36.87 -11.00 -7.41
CA GLU A 353 -37.60 -9.91 -6.73
C GLU A 353 -37.33 -8.54 -7.37
N ARG A 354 -38.37 -7.70 -7.35
CA ARG A 354 -38.31 -6.33 -7.90
C ARG A 354 -37.89 -5.36 -6.81
N VAL A 355 -36.69 -4.81 -6.91
CA VAL A 355 -36.15 -3.79 -6.01
C VAL A 355 -36.47 -2.40 -6.55
N CYS A 356 -37.05 -1.54 -5.72
CA CYS A 356 -37.38 -0.16 -6.07
C CYS A 356 -36.10 0.68 -6.16
N LEU A 357 -35.89 1.38 -7.26
CA LEU A 357 -34.75 2.28 -7.48
C LEU A 357 -35.09 3.75 -7.23
N THR A 358 -36.39 4.10 -7.19
CA THR A 358 -36.85 5.48 -7.00
C THR A 358 -36.82 5.82 -5.52
N SER A 359 -36.15 6.92 -5.18
CA SER A 359 -36.16 7.45 -3.82
C SER A 359 -37.52 8.07 -3.53
N LEU A 360 -38.25 7.48 -2.57
CA LEU A 360 -39.54 7.96 -2.12
C LEU A 360 -39.37 8.72 -0.79
N PRO A 361 -40.03 9.88 -0.60
CA PRO A 361 -39.82 10.69 0.60
C PRO A 361 -40.32 10.02 1.91
N ALA A 362 -41.31 9.14 1.83
CA ALA A 362 -41.85 8.41 2.98
C ALA A 362 -42.47 7.08 2.53
N PRO A 363 -41.67 6.05 2.17
CA PRO A 363 -42.22 4.77 1.79
C PRO A 363 -42.81 4.05 3.01
N MET A 364 -43.98 3.42 2.85
CA MET A 364 -44.64 2.61 3.87
C MET A 364 -44.98 1.24 3.34
N ASN A 365 -44.96 0.25 4.22
CA ASN A 365 -45.39 -1.11 3.86
C ASN A 365 -46.84 -1.13 3.38
N GLY A 366 -47.12 -1.78 2.26
CA GLY A 366 -48.44 -1.86 1.66
C GLY A 366 -48.84 -0.66 0.80
N MET A 367 -47.96 0.33 0.60
CA MET A 367 -48.21 1.49 -0.27
C MET A 367 -48.27 1.01 -1.72
N GLU A 368 -49.36 1.32 -2.43
CA GLU A 368 -49.54 0.99 -3.84
C GLU A 368 -48.74 1.95 -4.74
N VAL A 369 -48.05 1.41 -5.70
CA VAL A 369 -47.22 2.16 -6.65
C VAL A 369 -47.50 1.72 -8.08
N ARG A 370 -47.16 2.56 -9.05
CA ARG A 370 -47.18 2.20 -10.46
C ARG A 370 -45.75 1.89 -10.91
N VAL A 371 -45.47 0.64 -11.23
CA VAL A 371 -44.17 0.24 -11.80
C VAL A 371 -43.98 0.83 -13.15
N LEU A 372 -42.91 1.58 -13.31
CA LEU A 372 -42.43 2.06 -14.60
C LEU A 372 -41.41 1.03 -15.10
N GLU A 373 -41.71 0.33 -16.18
CA GLU A 373 -40.72 -0.56 -16.80
C GLU A 373 -39.55 0.30 -17.23
N SER A 374 -38.35 -0.05 -16.76
CA SER A 374 -37.10 0.60 -17.18
C SER A 374 -36.91 0.31 -18.68
N GLY A 375 -37.39 1.17 -19.53
CA GLY A 375 -37.07 1.16 -20.93
C GLY A 375 -35.56 1.35 -21.12
N GLN A 376 -34.94 0.51 -21.90
CA GLN A 376 -33.65 0.71 -22.54
C GLN A 376 -33.57 2.15 -23.05
N GLY A 377 -32.84 3.03 -22.37
CA GLY A 377 -32.70 4.39 -22.89
C GLY A 377 -32.23 5.42 -21.89
N SER A 378 -31.00 5.38 -21.49
CA SER A 378 -30.30 6.56 -21.00
C SER A 378 -28.79 6.52 -21.33
N ASP A 379 -28.47 6.10 -22.56
CA ASP A 379 -27.14 6.34 -23.14
C ASP A 379 -27.12 7.57 -24.08
N ALA A 380 -28.13 8.44 -24.01
CA ALA A 380 -28.25 9.54 -24.95
C ALA A 380 -28.15 10.95 -24.34
N GLN A 381 -27.66 11.11 -23.12
CA GLN A 381 -27.57 12.46 -22.53
C GLN A 381 -26.26 12.81 -21.81
N ALA A 382 -25.19 12.05 -22.04
CA ALA A 382 -23.84 12.39 -21.59
C ALA A 382 -22.92 12.93 -22.71
N ALA A 383 -23.48 13.49 -23.76
CA ALA A 383 -22.71 14.09 -24.86
C ALA A 383 -23.17 15.51 -25.12
N LYS A 384 -23.20 16.38 -24.10
CA LYS A 384 -23.19 17.86 -24.25
C LYS A 384 -23.00 18.47 -22.85
N PHE A 385 -21.75 18.71 -22.47
CA PHE A 385 -21.24 19.93 -21.83
C PHE A 385 -19.74 19.76 -21.64
#